data_571bb6212b3846af0ebbef559267b6a9
#
_entry.id   571bb6212b3846af0ebbef559267b6a9
#
_cell.length_a   1.000
_cell.length_b   1.000
_cell.length_c   1.000
_cell.angle_alpha   90.00
_cell.angle_beta   90.00
_cell.angle_gamma   90.00
#
_symmetry.space_group_name_H-M   'P 1'
#
loop_
_entity.id
_entity.type
_entity.pdbx_description
1 polymer ?
#
loop_
_entity_poly.entity_id
_entity_poly.type
_entity_poly.pdbx_seq_one_letter_code
_entity_poly.pdbx_strand_id
1 'polypeptide(L)' 'MDRITSKIESILFVAGEPVLLSELCRGLELTEGELKQKLFELQLSYEAEDRGLRLFTTADTVQLTTGAQK' A
#
# COMPACT_ATOMS: atom_id res chain seq x y z
N MET A 1 3.47 -2.53 -12.59
CA MET A 1 3.40 -1.65 -11.41
C MET A 1 4.11 -0.35 -11.75
N ASP A 2 3.46 0.78 -11.53
CA ASP A 2 4.07 2.04 -11.90
C ASP A 2 4.98 2.55 -10.78
N ARG A 3 5.65 3.69 -11.04
CA ARG A 3 6.63 4.21 -10.11
C ARG A 3 6.00 4.59 -8.76
N ILE A 4 4.79 5.11 -8.80
CA ILE A 4 4.12 5.53 -7.57
C ILE A 4 3.78 4.33 -6.70
N THR A 5 3.23 3.26 -7.29
CA THR A 5 2.91 2.07 -6.50
C THR A 5 4.18 1.43 -5.95
N SER A 6 5.28 1.46 -6.70
CA SER A 6 6.55 0.95 -6.18
C SER A 6 7.03 1.76 -4.98
N LYS A 7 6.88 3.09 -5.02
CA LYS A 7 7.25 3.92 -3.90
C LYS A 7 6.41 3.62 -2.68
N ILE A 8 5.10 3.46 -2.88
CA ILE A 8 4.20 3.13 -1.77
C ILE A 8 4.63 1.82 -1.14
N GLU A 9 4.88 0.81 -1.97
CA GLU A 9 5.30 -0.49 -1.47
C GLU A 9 6.57 -0.37 -0.63
N SER A 10 7.56 0.37 -1.12
CA SER A 10 8.82 0.53 -0.41
C SER A 10 8.62 1.22 0.94
N ILE A 11 7.79 2.26 0.96
CA ILE A 11 7.54 2.99 2.19
C ILE A 11 6.88 2.08 3.22
N LEU A 12 5.88 1.33 2.80
CA LEU A 12 5.14 0.46 3.71
C LEU A 12 6.01 -0.69 4.19
N PHE A 13 6.86 -1.21 3.31
CA PHE A 13 7.74 -2.31 3.65
C PHE A 13 8.74 -1.89 4.74
N VAL A 14 9.32 -0.70 4.57
CA VAL A 14 10.30 -0.20 5.52
C VAL A 14 9.64 0.18 6.84
N ALA A 15 8.41 0.71 6.78
CA ALA A 15 7.73 1.18 7.98
C ALA A 15 7.44 0.05 8.96
N GLY A 16 7.01 -1.10 8.45
CA GLY A 16 6.72 -2.25 9.29
C GLY A 16 5.57 -2.04 10.27
N GLU A 17 4.79 -0.99 10.08
CA GLU A 17 3.66 -0.66 10.95
C GLU A 17 2.67 0.16 10.15
N PRO A 18 1.44 0.34 10.66
CA PRO A 18 0.45 1.13 9.92
C PRO A 18 0.93 2.56 9.67
N VAL A 19 0.70 3.05 8.48
CA VAL A 19 1.10 4.38 8.05
C VAL A 19 -0.17 5.17 7.75
N LEU A 20 -0.21 6.43 8.20
CA LEU A 20 -1.37 7.27 7.95
C LEU A 20 -1.49 7.57 6.46
N LEU A 21 -2.72 7.44 5.95
CA LEU A 21 -2.96 7.76 4.54
C LEU A 21 -2.64 9.22 4.24
N SER A 22 -2.92 10.11 5.19
CA SER A 22 -2.63 11.52 4.99
C SER A 22 -1.13 11.77 4.83
N GLU A 23 -0.32 11.01 5.53
CA GLU A 23 1.14 11.15 5.39
C GLU A 23 1.60 10.68 4.02
N LEU A 24 1.03 9.60 3.53
CA LEU A 24 1.36 9.13 2.19
C LEU A 24 0.93 10.15 1.13
N CYS A 25 -0.27 10.70 1.28
CA CYS A 25 -0.75 11.71 0.34
C CYS A 25 0.19 12.90 0.31
N ARG A 26 0.61 13.36 1.47
CA ARG A 26 1.50 14.51 1.56
C ARG A 26 2.87 14.20 0.96
N GLY A 27 3.43 13.06 1.33
CA GLY A 27 4.76 12.70 0.87
C GLY A 27 4.84 12.43 -0.61
N LEU A 28 3.76 11.88 -1.19
CA LEU A 28 3.73 11.53 -2.60
C LEU A 28 3.00 12.58 -3.45
N GLU A 29 2.46 13.62 -2.80
CA GLU A 29 1.73 14.67 -3.49
C GLU A 29 0.53 14.11 -4.25
N LEU A 30 -0.21 13.24 -3.59
CA LEU A 30 -1.41 12.62 -4.16
C LEU A 30 -2.63 13.07 -3.39
N THR A 31 -3.77 13.09 -4.08
CA THR A 31 -5.04 13.24 -3.39
C THR A 31 -5.41 11.90 -2.74
N GLU A 32 -6.35 11.95 -1.81
CA GLU A 32 -6.80 10.74 -1.14
C GLU A 32 -7.36 9.73 -2.14
N GLY A 33 -8.13 10.23 -3.11
CA GLY A 33 -8.69 9.35 -4.13
C GLY A 33 -7.62 8.68 -4.97
N GLU A 34 -6.60 9.46 -5.34
CA GLU A 34 -5.50 8.90 -6.12
C GLU A 34 -4.74 7.84 -5.33
N LEU A 35 -4.51 8.12 -4.05
CA LEU A 35 -3.81 7.15 -3.20
C LEU A 35 -4.60 5.86 -3.08
N LYS A 36 -5.89 5.96 -2.84
CA LYS A 36 -6.73 4.77 -2.71
C LYS A 36 -6.72 3.94 -3.99
N GLN A 37 -6.73 4.60 -5.14
CA GLN A 37 -6.67 3.89 -6.41
C GLN A 37 -5.33 3.15 -6.55
N LYS A 38 -4.24 3.80 -6.17
CA LYS A 38 -2.94 3.16 -6.24
C LYS A 38 -2.84 1.97 -5.29
N LEU A 39 -3.41 2.10 -4.11
CA LEU A 39 -3.42 0.99 -3.16
C LEU A 39 -4.23 -0.18 -3.70
N PHE A 40 -5.34 0.11 -4.37
CA PHE A 40 -6.15 -0.93 -4.97
C PHE A 40 -5.37 -1.67 -6.06
N GLU A 41 -4.66 -0.92 -6.90
CA GLU A 41 -3.84 -1.53 -7.96
C GLU A 41 -2.75 -2.40 -7.36
N LEU A 42 -2.14 -1.94 -6.27
CA LEU A 42 -1.09 -2.68 -5.61
C LEU A 42 -1.64 -4.00 -5.04
N GLN A 43 -2.81 -3.92 -4.42
CA GLN A 43 -3.46 -5.11 -3.88
C GLN A 43 -3.76 -6.13 -4.97
N LEU A 44 -4.28 -5.65 -6.11
CA LEU A 44 -4.57 -6.54 -7.24
C LEU A 44 -3.29 -7.20 -7.75
N SER A 45 -2.20 -6.45 -7.77
CA SER A 45 -0.92 -7.00 -8.22
C SER A 45 -0.46 -8.13 -7.32
N TYR A 46 -0.63 -7.96 -6.01
CA TYR A 46 -0.24 -9.02 -5.08
C TYR A 46 -1.09 -10.27 -5.27
N GLU A 47 -2.38 -10.08 -5.49
CA GLU A 47 -3.27 -11.22 -5.68
C GLU A 47 -2.97 -11.95 -7.00
N ALA A 48 -2.70 -11.16 -8.05
CA ALA A 48 -2.45 -11.75 -9.37
C ALA A 48 -1.15 -12.54 -9.40
N GLU A 49 -0.15 -12.08 -8.67
CA GLU A 49 1.16 -12.72 -8.68
C GLU A 49 1.36 -13.70 -7.53
N ASP A 50 0.38 -13.81 -6.65
CA ASP A 50 0.44 -14.73 -5.51
C ASP A 50 1.72 -14.53 -4.71
N ARG A 51 2.02 -13.28 -4.40
CA ARG A 51 3.29 -12.93 -3.76
C ARG A 51 3.29 -13.11 -2.25
N GLY A 52 2.15 -13.49 -1.67
CA GLY A 52 2.06 -13.67 -0.23
C GLY A 52 2.04 -12.37 0.54
N LEU A 53 1.77 -11.28 -0.14
CA LEU A 53 1.68 -9.96 0.49
C LEU A 53 0.25 -9.48 0.48
N ARG A 54 -0.10 -8.70 1.47
CA ARG A 54 -1.43 -8.11 1.56
C ARG A 54 -1.35 -6.70 2.10
N LEU A 55 -2.28 -5.88 1.67
CA LEU A 55 -2.45 -4.55 2.23
C LEU A 55 -3.60 -4.59 3.22
N PHE A 56 -3.33 -4.14 4.43
CA PHE A 56 -4.36 -4.03 5.44
C PHE A 56 -4.69 -2.55 5.60
N THR A 57 -5.90 -2.18 5.22
CA THR A 57 -6.31 -0.78 5.19
C THR A 57 -7.41 -0.53 6.20
N THR A 58 -7.26 0.52 6.98
CA THR A 58 -8.33 1.00 7.86
C THR A 58 -8.84 2.31 7.29
N ALA A 59 -9.69 2.99 8.07
CA ALA A 59 -10.27 4.25 7.60
C ALA A 59 -9.20 5.29 7.30
N ASP A 60 -8.09 5.27 8.05
CA ASP A 60 -7.09 6.32 7.92
C ASP A 60 -5.64 5.80 7.86
N THR A 61 -5.44 4.48 7.85
CA THR A 61 -4.09 3.92 7.78
C THR A 61 -4.02 2.77 6.79
N VAL A 62 -2.81 2.41 6.40
CA VAL A 62 -2.57 1.23 5.57
C VAL A 62 -1.27 0.58 6.04
N GLN A 63 -1.23 -0.73 5.98
CA GLN A 63 -0.06 -1.49 6.40
C GLN A 63 0.17 -2.62 5.41
N LEU A 64 1.43 -2.89 5.11
CA LEU A 64 1.80 -4.03 4.28
C LEU A 64 2.09 -5.21 5.19
N THR A 65 1.41 -6.31 4.97
CA THR A 65 1.59 -7.51 5.78
C THR A 65 1.93 -8.70 4.89
N THR A 66 2.46 -9.74 5.49
CA THR A 66 2.65 -11.01 4.79
C THR A 66 1.39 -11.82 5.00
N GLY A 67 0.68 -12.12 3.93
CA GLY A 67 -0.62 -12.75 4.01
C GLY A 67 -0.57 -14.25 4.17
N ALA A 68 0.58 -14.77 4.40
CA ALA A 68 0.73 -16.21 4.48
C ALA A 68 0.13 -16.79 5.71
N GLN A 69 -0.01 -17.55 5.83
CA GLN A 69 -0.08 -18.22 6.57
C GLN A 69 -0.66 -18.95 6.84
N LYS A 70 -0.52 -19.40 6.93
CA LYS A 70 -0.89 -19.98 7.13
C LYS A 70 -1.02 -20.38 7.39
#